data_a8089f34b1feed39fbccc4e3347d2302
#
_entry.id   a8089f34b1feed39fbccc4e3347d2302
#
_cell.length_a   1.000
_cell.length_b   1.000
_cell.length_c   1.000
_cell.angle_alpha   90.00
_cell.angle_beta   90.00
_cell.angle_gamma   90.00
#
_symmetry.space_group_name_H-M   'P 1'
#
loop_
_entity.id
_entity.type
_entity.pdbx_description
1 polymer ?
#
loop_
_entity_poly.entity_id
_entity_poly.type
_entity_poly.pdbx_seq_one_letter_code
_entity_poly.pdbx_strand_id
1 'polypeptide(L)'
;MRRILLSLIAAAVFIGGSAFMGHAQTKMPQMVFRERTLKNGLRVLSVVDKSSPTVAINVWYHVGSKDDPDHRSGFAHLFEHIMFKSTKDMKAEMMDRLTEDVGGENNAFTQDDVTVYYEVVPSNYLETLLWAEAERLSSLTVDEANFKSERAVVQEEYRQSVLAPPNGRLFYALDQKSFVAHPYKRPTIGSIEDLDAATVDDVIKFHNTYYRPDNATLVIVGDFDPKQLDAWVDKYFAVIPKPNLALPRVQVKEPERTAEKRFMEYAPNVPLKGVAFTYLVPSEKNEDSDALEMAAAILSRGRSSRLYQSLVYQQQIAASASARTDLREDAGLFTVLAFVSNGKNPEEVEKSLKAELQKLQDAPVSAAELEKARNQIITSELRNRETDLGKSQTLGEAAVLLGDPNRANTDLPRLLAVTPADIQRVAKKYLKDTNRDVFYYLPESERPKTGTGPVGINAKGGQGR
;
A
#
# COMPACT_ATOMS: atom_id res chain seq x y z
N MET A 1 53.29 -44.88 -59.70
CA MET A 1 51.95 -45.49 -59.65
C MET A 1 50.98 -44.49 -59.05
N ARG A 2 50.00 -44.17 -59.82
CA ARG A 2 48.97 -43.16 -59.62
C ARG A 2 48.08 -43.35 -58.42
N ARG A 3 47.70 -42.28 -57.69
CA ARG A 3 46.42 -42.16 -57.08
C ARG A 3 45.93 -40.70 -57.13
N ILE A 4 44.88 -40.50 -57.83
CA ILE A 4 44.12 -39.28 -58.01
C ILE A 4 43.31 -38.99 -56.81
N LEU A 5 43.43 -37.81 -56.21
CA LEU A 5 42.52 -37.30 -55.16
C LEU A 5 41.47 -36.46 -55.81
N LEU A 6 40.21 -36.91 -55.70
CA LEU A 6 39.02 -36.12 -56.01
C LEU A 6 38.64 -35.25 -54.76
N SER A 7 38.67 -33.96 -54.96
CA SER A 7 38.17 -33.00 -53.97
C SER A 7 36.67 -32.82 -54.14
N LEU A 8 35.87 -33.24 -53.16
CA LEU A 8 34.45 -32.90 -53.06
C LEU A 8 34.30 -31.66 -52.18
N ILE A 9 33.83 -30.56 -52.78
CA ILE A 9 33.42 -29.35 -52.07
C ILE A 9 31.98 -29.56 -51.58
N ALA A 10 31.81 -29.72 -50.28
CA ALA A 10 30.52 -29.72 -49.64
C ALA A 10 30.16 -28.27 -49.25
N ALA A 11 29.22 -27.65 -49.99
CA ALA A 11 28.64 -26.37 -49.61
C ALA A 11 27.68 -26.60 -48.42
N ALA A 12 28.06 -26.18 -47.23
CA ALA A 12 27.19 -26.14 -46.09
C ALA A 12 26.28 -24.90 -46.20
N VAL A 13 25.03 -25.13 -46.53
CA VAL A 13 23.98 -24.11 -46.44
C VAL A 13 23.65 -23.91 -44.94
N PHE A 14 24.14 -22.84 -44.36
CA PHE A 14 23.71 -22.36 -43.04
C PHE A 14 22.29 -21.78 -43.19
N ILE A 15 21.27 -22.59 -42.92
CA ILE A 15 19.92 -22.09 -42.68
C ILE A 15 19.96 -21.48 -41.28
N GLY A 16 20.02 -20.14 -41.22
CA GLY A 16 19.87 -19.35 -40.00
C GLY A 16 18.45 -19.55 -39.44
N GLY A 17 18.28 -20.55 -38.62
CA GLY A 17 17.08 -20.67 -37.78
C GLY A 17 17.12 -19.56 -36.77
N SER A 18 16.38 -18.48 -37.00
CA SER A 18 16.01 -17.53 -35.95
C SER A 18 15.21 -18.32 -34.94
N ALA A 19 15.86 -18.81 -33.89
CA ALA A 19 15.16 -19.35 -32.72
C ALA A 19 14.39 -18.17 -32.15
N PHE A 20 13.10 -18.10 -32.47
CA PHE A 20 12.14 -17.40 -31.66
C PHE A 20 12.23 -18.08 -30.29
N MET A 21 13.01 -17.52 -29.36
CA MET A 21 12.85 -17.79 -27.94
C MET A 21 11.45 -17.31 -27.59
N GLY A 22 10.47 -18.16 -27.77
CA GLY A 22 9.15 -17.96 -27.18
C GLY A 22 9.38 -17.81 -25.68
N HIS A 23 9.30 -16.60 -25.16
CA HIS A 23 9.21 -16.39 -23.75
C HIS A 23 7.99 -17.16 -23.29
N ALA A 24 8.21 -18.25 -22.54
CA ALA A 24 7.14 -18.90 -21.83
C ALA A 24 6.58 -17.85 -20.88
N GLN A 25 5.51 -17.18 -21.29
CA GLN A 25 4.77 -16.32 -20.41
C GLN A 25 4.28 -17.21 -19.27
N THR A 26 4.86 -17.06 -18.10
CA THR A 26 4.43 -17.76 -16.90
C THR A 26 2.99 -17.29 -16.64
N LYS A 27 2.03 -18.10 -17.08
CA LYS A 27 0.61 -17.81 -16.81
C LYS A 27 0.39 -18.02 -15.33
N MET A 28 0.06 -16.98 -14.61
CA MET A 28 -0.43 -17.10 -13.25
C MET A 28 -1.68 -17.98 -13.23
N PRO A 29 -1.76 -18.95 -12.31
CA PRO A 29 -3.01 -19.67 -12.07
C PRO A 29 -4.12 -18.66 -11.75
N GLN A 30 -5.26 -18.80 -12.44
CA GLN A 30 -6.42 -17.97 -12.13
C GLN A 30 -7.04 -18.39 -10.81
N MET A 31 -7.40 -17.43 -9.98
CA MET A 31 -8.24 -17.66 -8.82
C MET A 31 -9.67 -17.83 -9.26
N VAL A 32 -10.20 -19.04 -9.08
CA VAL A 32 -11.62 -19.33 -9.31
C VAL A 32 -12.35 -19.06 -8.00
N PHE A 33 -13.01 -17.93 -7.92
CA PHE A 33 -13.74 -17.53 -6.72
C PHE A 33 -15.25 -17.62 -6.92
N ARG A 34 -15.96 -17.78 -5.80
CA ARG A 34 -17.43 -17.63 -5.71
C ARG A 34 -17.71 -16.30 -5.02
N GLU A 35 -18.78 -15.64 -5.44
CA GLU A 35 -19.28 -14.41 -4.86
C GLU A 35 -20.75 -14.52 -4.54
N ARG A 36 -21.15 -14.04 -3.36
CA ARG A 36 -22.55 -13.84 -2.96
C ARG A 36 -22.70 -12.61 -2.10
N THR A 37 -23.85 -11.95 -2.19
CA THR A 37 -24.21 -10.84 -1.32
C THR A 37 -25.43 -11.23 -0.48
N LEU A 38 -25.33 -11.08 0.84
CA LEU A 38 -26.43 -11.35 1.76
C LEU A 38 -27.48 -10.23 1.68
N LYS A 39 -28.69 -10.50 2.18
CA LYS A 39 -29.78 -9.50 2.20
C LYS A 39 -29.43 -8.24 2.99
N ASN A 40 -28.59 -8.36 4.00
CA ASN A 40 -28.11 -7.22 4.81
C ASN A 40 -26.94 -6.43 4.14
N GLY A 41 -26.52 -6.84 2.95
CA GLY A 41 -25.49 -6.17 2.17
C GLY A 41 -24.07 -6.72 2.33
N LEU A 42 -23.83 -7.67 3.26
CA LEU A 42 -22.51 -8.29 3.41
C LEU A 42 -22.13 -9.02 2.12
N ARG A 43 -20.99 -8.68 1.56
CA ARG A 43 -20.38 -9.33 0.43
C ARG A 43 -19.49 -10.48 0.90
N VAL A 44 -19.61 -11.64 0.30
CA VAL A 44 -18.84 -12.84 0.64
C VAL A 44 -18.14 -13.37 -0.59
N LEU A 45 -16.83 -13.47 -0.54
CA LEU A 45 -15.97 -14.04 -1.57
C LEU A 45 -15.31 -15.29 -1.04
N SER A 46 -15.20 -16.33 -1.84
CA SER A 46 -14.54 -17.56 -1.39
C SER A 46 -13.80 -18.28 -2.49
N VAL A 47 -12.64 -18.84 -2.15
CA VAL A 47 -11.79 -19.67 -3.02
C VAL A 47 -11.50 -20.98 -2.28
N VAL A 48 -11.89 -22.11 -2.88
CA VAL A 48 -11.52 -23.42 -2.35
C VAL A 48 -10.10 -23.76 -2.77
N ASP A 49 -9.22 -23.91 -1.81
CA ASP A 49 -7.87 -24.40 -2.00
C ASP A 49 -7.58 -25.54 -1.03
N LYS A 50 -7.34 -26.73 -1.57
CA LYS A 50 -7.07 -27.94 -0.80
C LYS A 50 -5.59 -28.30 -0.74
N SER A 51 -4.71 -27.38 -1.09
CA SER A 51 -3.26 -27.60 -1.06
C SER A 51 -2.68 -27.67 0.36
N SER A 52 -3.37 -27.06 1.32
CA SER A 52 -3.07 -27.08 2.76
C SER A 52 -4.36 -27.31 3.55
N PRO A 53 -4.32 -28.00 4.72
CA PRO A 53 -5.47 -28.13 5.62
C PRO A 53 -5.70 -26.88 6.47
N THR A 54 -5.54 -25.72 5.87
CA THR A 54 -5.71 -24.38 6.48
C THR A 54 -6.80 -23.58 5.81
N VAL A 55 -7.23 -22.53 6.47
CA VAL A 55 -8.14 -21.53 5.92
C VAL A 55 -7.71 -20.14 6.39
N ALA A 56 -7.68 -19.20 5.46
CA ALA A 56 -7.56 -17.78 5.74
C ALA A 56 -8.94 -17.13 5.70
N ILE A 57 -9.26 -16.35 6.71
CA ILE A 57 -10.47 -15.56 6.82
C ILE A 57 -10.03 -14.10 6.85
N ASN A 58 -10.62 -13.25 6.03
CA ASN A 58 -10.35 -11.81 6.04
C ASN A 58 -11.68 -11.05 6.07
N VAL A 59 -11.80 -10.10 6.97
CA VAL A 59 -12.93 -9.16 7.01
C VAL A 59 -12.41 -7.78 6.65
N TRP A 60 -12.83 -7.29 5.51
CA TRP A 60 -12.49 -5.98 4.96
C TRP A 60 -13.60 -5.00 5.28
N TYR A 61 -13.30 -3.97 6.05
CA TYR A 61 -14.18 -2.82 6.25
C TYR A 61 -13.71 -1.68 5.36
N HIS A 62 -14.60 -1.16 4.50
CA HIS A 62 -14.29 -0.03 3.63
C HIS A 62 -14.37 1.28 4.43
N VAL A 63 -13.45 1.42 5.36
CA VAL A 63 -13.24 2.56 6.25
C VAL A 63 -11.77 2.59 6.66
N GLY A 64 -11.15 3.74 6.56
CA GLY A 64 -9.74 3.94 6.91
C GLY A 64 -9.49 5.32 7.49
N SER A 65 -8.23 5.74 7.59
CA SER A 65 -7.88 7.01 8.22
C SER A 65 -8.43 8.24 7.49
N LYS A 66 -8.81 8.12 6.21
CA LYS A 66 -9.52 9.21 5.50
C LYS A 66 -10.89 9.53 6.09
N ASP A 67 -11.52 8.52 6.71
CA ASP A 67 -12.87 8.62 7.29
C ASP A 67 -12.82 9.08 8.76
N ASP A 68 -11.65 9.32 9.33
CA ASP A 68 -11.51 9.84 10.68
C ASP A 68 -12.31 11.16 10.82
N PRO A 69 -13.06 11.34 11.92
CA PRO A 69 -13.73 12.59 12.17
C PRO A 69 -12.73 13.76 12.30
N ASP A 70 -13.18 14.96 12.01
CA ASP A 70 -12.33 16.14 12.18
C ASP A 70 -11.83 16.26 13.63
N HIS A 71 -10.53 16.54 13.79
CA HIS A 71 -9.85 16.59 15.09
C HIS A 71 -9.88 15.23 15.86
N ARG A 72 -9.87 14.14 15.11
CA ARG A 72 -9.82 12.76 15.63
C ARG A 72 -8.93 11.88 14.74
N SER A 73 -7.81 12.41 14.25
CA SER A 73 -6.89 11.62 13.42
C SER A 73 -6.29 10.45 14.20
N GLY A 74 -6.14 9.31 13.54
CA GLY A 74 -5.74 8.04 14.15
C GLY A 74 -6.92 7.23 14.73
N PHE A 75 -8.16 7.65 14.43
CA PHE A 75 -9.33 7.05 15.01
C PHE A 75 -9.65 5.68 14.41
N ALA A 76 -9.54 5.53 13.11
CA ALA A 76 -9.68 4.23 12.43
C ALA A 76 -8.65 3.22 12.94
N HIS A 77 -7.42 3.64 13.18
CA HIS A 77 -6.36 2.80 13.74
C HIS A 77 -6.61 2.46 15.21
N LEU A 78 -7.00 3.43 16.05
CA LEU A 78 -7.42 3.15 17.41
C LEU A 78 -8.58 2.14 17.45
N PHE A 79 -9.50 2.25 16.49
CA PHE A 79 -10.63 1.35 16.40
C PHE A 79 -10.20 -0.08 16.00
N GLU A 80 -9.17 -0.23 15.17
CA GLU A 80 -8.55 -1.52 14.88
C GLU A 80 -8.17 -2.25 16.18
N HIS A 81 -7.48 -1.57 17.11
CA HIS A 81 -7.10 -2.11 18.41
C HIS A 81 -8.31 -2.49 19.28
N ILE A 82 -9.33 -1.64 19.29
CA ILE A 82 -10.54 -1.86 20.11
C ILE A 82 -11.30 -3.12 19.66
N MET A 83 -11.24 -3.47 18.38
CA MET A 83 -11.88 -4.68 17.84
C MET A 83 -11.30 -6.00 18.38
N PHE A 84 -10.12 -5.99 18.99
CA PHE A 84 -9.54 -7.16 19.68
C PHE A 84 -10.01 -7.30 21.14
N LYS A 85 -10.82 -6.35 21.61
CA LYS A 85 -11.35 -6.39 22.98
C LYS A 85 -12.64 -7.20 23.06
N SER A 86 -13.47 -6.90 24.05
CA SER A 86 -14.62 -7.73 24.35
C SER A 86 -15.77 -7.53 23.38
N THR A 87 -16.52 -8.60 23.15
CA THR A 87 -17.88 -8.55 22.63
C THR A 87 -18.85 -8.96 23.74
N LYS A 88 -20.13 -9.02 23.41
CA LYS A 88 -21.14 -9.54 24.35
C LYS A 88 -20.82 -10.95 24.83
N ASP A 89 -20.35 -11.82 23.95
CA ASP A 89 -20.15 -13.25 24.22
C ASP A 89 -18.66 -13.67 24.18
N MET A 90 -17.73 -12.76 23.88
CA MET A 90 -16.29 -12.98 23.96
C MET A 90 -15.63 -12.01 24.96
N LYS A 91 -14.75 -12.54 25.79
CA LYS A 91 -13.88 -11.71 26.65
C LYS A 91 -12.75 -11.08 25.81
N ALA A 92 -12.17 -10.00 26.34
CA ALA A 92 -10.97 -9.41 25.75
C ALA A 92 -9.89 -10.47 25.49
N GLU A 93 -9.14 -10.34 24.40
CA GLU A 93 -8.07 -11.24 23.99
C GLU A 93 -8.52 -12.69 23.67
N MET A 94 -9.84 -12.93 23.60
CA MET A 94 -10.36 -14.25 23.23
C MET A 94 -10.03 -14.57 21.78
N MET A 95 -9.98 -13.56 20.89
CA MET A 95 -9.66 -13.75 19.49
C MET A 95 -8.26 -14.35 19.31
N ASP A 96 -7.29 -13.85 20.06
CA ASP A 96 -5.92 -14.37 20.05
C ASP A 96 -5.89 -15.84 20.48
N ARG A 97 -6.61 -16.19 21.53
CA ARG A 97 -6.70 -17.59 21.99
C ARG A 97 -7.39 -18.51 20.98
N LEU A 98 -8.45 -18.04 20.31
CA LEU A 98 -9.15 -18.84 19.31
C LEU A 98 -8.26 -19.18 18.10
N THR A 99 -7.21 -18.41 17.88
CA THR A 99 -6.24 -18.62 16.80
C THR A 99 -4.95 -19.26 17.28
N GLU A 100 -4.29 -18.71 18.30
CA GLU A 100 -2.98 -19.15 18.77
C GLU A 100 -3.01 -20.55 19.44
N ASP A 101 -4.04 -20.83 20.26
CA ASP A 101 -4.19 -22.13 20.94
C ASP A 101 -4.34 -23.30 19.95
N VAL A 102 -4.70 -23.03 18.70
CA VAL A 102 -4.86 -24.03 17.64
C VAL A 102 -3.72 -24.03 16.63
N GLY A 103 -2.67 -23.22 16.86
CA GLY A 103 -1.50 -23.09 15.99
C GLY A 103 -1.74 -22.21 14.77
N GLY A 104 -2.75 -21.34 14.82
CA GLY A 104 -3.02 -20.31 13.83
C GLY A 104 -2.39 -18.97 14.21
N GLU A 105 -2.72 -17.95 13.42
CA GLU A 105 -2.32 -16.56 13.62
C GLU A 105 -3.48 -15.62 13.30
N ASN A 106 -3.52 -14.48 13.95
CA ASN A 106 -4.43 -13.39 13.62
C ASN A 106 -3.67 -12.06 13.62
N ASN A 107 -4.16 -11.11 12.87
CA ASN A 107 -3.69 -9.73 12.91
C ASN A 107 -4.70 -8.81 12.23
N ALA A 108 -4.40 -7.51 12.21
CA ALA A 108 -5.15 -6.51 11.47
C ALA A 108 -4.21 -5.45 10.88
N PHE A 109 -4.72 -4.63 10.01
CA PHE A 109 -4.08 -3.41 9.57
C PHE A 109 -5.10 -2.36 9.16
N THR A 110 -4.76 -1.11 9.40
CA THR A 110 -5.50 0.06 8.93
C THR A 110 -4.66 0.80 7.87
N GLN A 111 -5.30 1.13 6.77
CA GLN A 111 -4.77 2.00 5.73
C GLN A 111 -5.66 3.25 5.59
N ASP A 112 -5.38 4.07 4.60
CA ASP A 112 -6.17 5.29 4.38
C ASP A 112 -7.62 5.00 3.99
N ASP A 113 -7.87 3.89 3.30
CA ASP A 113 -9.16 3.55 2.69
C ASP A 113 -9.86 2.36 3.33
N VAL A 114 -9.13 1.49 4.04
CA VAL A 114 -9.65 0.23 4.58
C VAL A 114 -9.06 -0.09 5.95
N THR A 115 -9.81 -0.87 6.72
CA THR A 115 -9.34 -1.61 7.90
C THR A 115 -9.66 -3.08 7.70
N VAL A 116 -8.66 -3.94 7.89
CA VAL A 116 -8.75 -5.38 7.57
C VAL A 116 -8.33 -6.20 8.77
N TYR A 117 -9.15 -7.18 9.13
CA TYR A 117 -8.85 -8.20 10.15
C TYR A 117 -8.68 -9.53 9.44
N TYR A 118 -7.72 -10.34 9.85
CA TYR A 118 -7.48 -11.63 9.22
C TYR A 118 -6.97 -12.68 10.20
N GLU A 119 -7.34 -13.91 9.95
CA GLU A 119 -6.92 -15.10 10.66
C GLU A 119 -6.50 -16.17 9.67
N VAL A 120 -5.50 -16.96 10.07
CA VAL A 120 -5.11 -18.21 9.40
C VAL A 120 -5.11 -19.31 10.42
N VAL A 121 -6.00 -20.30 10.24
CA VAL A 121 -6.16 -21.41 11.19
C VAL A 121 -6.29 -22.75 10.45
N PRO A 122 -6.12 -23.90 11.15
CA PRO A 122 -6.52 -25.18 10.61
C PRO A 122 -8.01 -25.18 10.23
N SER A 123 -8.34 -25.77 9.09
CA SER A 123 -9.68 -25.65 8.45
C SER A 123 -10.86 -26.13 9.32
N ASN A 124 -10.63 -27.03 10.27
CA ASN A 124 -11.65 -27.49 11.20
C ASN A 124 -12.08 -26.43 12.24
N TYR A 125 -11.39 -25.29 12.32
CA TYR A 125 -11.76 -24.16 13.19
C TYR A 125 -12.51 -23.04 12.45
N LEU A 126 -12.78 -23.18 11.16
CA LEU A 126 -13.44 -22.17 10.34
C LEU A 126 -14.77 -21.70 10.94
N GLU A 127 -15.65 -22.62 11.40
CA GLU A 127 -16.94 -22.25 11.99
C GLU A 127 -16.77 -21.35 13.24
N THR A 128 -15.80 -21.69 14.09
CA THR A 128 -15.50 -20.92 15.31
C THR A 128 -15.09 -19.49 15.01
N LEU A 129 -14.21 -19.32 14.00
CA LEU A 129 -13.72 -17.99 13.62
C LEU A 129 -14.80 -17.17 12.90
N LEU A 130 -15.63 -17.80 12.06
CA LEU A 130 -16.78 -17.12 11.47
C LEU A 130 -17.77 -16.61 12.52
N TRP A 131 -18.01 -17.40 13.58
CA TRP A 131 -18.79 -16.94 14.72
C TRP A 131 -18.11 -15.74 15.43
N ALA A 132 -16.82 -15.83 15.71
CA ALA A 132 -16.08 -14.78 16.39
C ALA A 132 -16.07 -13.46 15.58
N GLU A 133 -15.91 -13.54 14.26
CA GLU A 133 -15.99 -12.38 13.37
C GLU A 133 -17.40 -11.76 13.35
N ALA A 134 -18.43 -12.57 13.33
CA ALA A 134 -19.80 -12.08 13.43
C ALA A 134 -20.09 -11.40 14.77
N GLU A 135 -19.51 -11.90 15.88
CA GLU A 135 -19.56 -11.25 17.19
C GLU A 135 -18.85 -9.89 17.19
N ARG A 136 -17.64 -9.80 16.62
CA ARG A 136 -16.92 -8.52 16.49
C ARG A 136 -17.72 -7.50 15.68
N LEU A 137 -18.35 -7.93 14.59
CA LEU A 137 -19.16 -7.05 13.74
C LEU A 137 -20.45 -6.57 14.43
N SER A 138 -21.09 -7.41 15.25
CA SER A 138 -22.46 -7.15 15.72
C SER A 138 -22.59 -6.75 17.17
N SER A 139 -21.66 -7.13 18.02
CA SER A 139 -21.84 -7.07 19.48
C SER A 139 -20.60 -6.59 20.24
N LEU A 140 -19.74 -5.81 19.58
CA LEU A 140 -18.56 -5.21 20.22
C LEU A 140 -18.97 -4.44 21.48
N THR A 141 -18.25 -4.66 22.58
CA THR A 141 -18.44 -3.96 23.85
C THR A 141 -17.25 -3.04 24.10
N VAL A 142 -17.51 -1.74 24.13
CA VAL A 142 -16.51 -0.72 24.43
C VAL A 142 -16.78 -0.13 25.80
N ASP A 143 -15.90 -0.39 26.74
CA ASP A 143 -15.93 0.25 28.05
C ASP A 143 -14.79 1.26 28.21
N GLU A 144 -14.91 2.12 29.23
CA GLU A 144 -13.94 3.19 29.50
C GLU A 144 -12.52 2.66 29.81
N ALA A 145 -12.42 1.48 30.43
CA ALA A 145 -11.15 0.89 30.82
C ALA A 145 -10.40 0.36 29.59
N ASN A 146 -11.07 -0.41 28.73
CA ASN A 146 -10.53 -0.93 27.49
C ASN A 146 -10.15 0.22 26.53
N PHE A 147 -11.04 1.22 26.41
CA PHE A 147 -10.76 2.39 25.59
C PHE A 147 -9.49 3.13 26.04
N LYS A 148 -9.33 3.41 27.33
CA LYS A 148 -8.14 4.09 27.87
C LYS A 148 -6.87 3.26 27.68
N SER A 149 -6.98 1.94 27.86
CA SER A 149 -5.86 1.03 27.61
C SER A 149 -5.40 1.11 26.18
N GLU A 150 -6.29 0.92 25.21
CA GLU A 150 -5.92 0.89 23.79
C GLU A 150 -5.45 2.26 23.28
N ARG A 151 -6.06 3.33 23.74
CA ARG A 151 -5.57 4.68 23.44
C ARG A 151 -4.13 4.86 23.92
N ALA A 152 -3.78 4.38 25.11
CA ALA A 152 -2.41 4.46 25.60
C ALA A 152 -1.44 3.59 24.78
N VAL A 153 -1.89 2.42 24.32
CA VAL A 153 -1.11 1.55 23.41
C VAL A 153 -0.82 2.27 22.09
N VAL A 154 -1.84 2.83 21.43
CA VAL A 154 -1.67 3.58 20.16
C VAL A 154 -0.78 4.80 20.33
N GLN A 155 -0.89 5.52 21.45
CA GLN A 155 0.03 6.63 21.76
C GLN A 155 1.47 6.16 21.96
N GLU A 156 1.68 5.01 22.57
CA GLU A 156 3.02 4.43 22.71
C GLU A 156 3.55 3.97 21.36
N GLU A 157 2.71 3.37 20.54
CA GLU A 157 3.06 3.01 19.16
C GLU A 157 3.44 4.23 18.33
N TYR A 158 2.74 5.37 18.46
CA TYR A 158 3.15 6.62 17.85
C TYR A 158 4.55 7.04 18.29
N ARG A 159 4.87 6.90 19.58
CA ARG A 159 6.22 7.21 20.07
C ARG A 159 7.26 6.28 19.47
N GLN A 160 6.94 4.98 19.38
CA GLN A 160 7.86 3.96 18.87
C GLN A 160 8.00 3.96 17.35
N SER A 161 6.98 4.34 16.59
CA SER A 161 7.00 4.33 15.12
C SER A 161 7.38 5.69 14.50
N VAL A 162 6.97 6.81 15.13
CA VAL A 162 7.19 8.16 14.61
C VAL A 162 8.33 8.88 15.32
N LEU A 163 8.36 8.85 16.66
CA LEU A 163 9.28 9.67 17.42
C LEU A 163 10.65 9.02 17.67
N ALA A 164 10.69 7.74 17.99
CA ALA A 164 11.91 7.03 18.33
C ALA A 164 12.76 6.65 17.11
N PRO A 165 12.23 6.14 15.98
CA PRO A 165 13.05 5.78 14.84
C PRO A 165 13.67 7.01 14.18
N PRO A 166 14.92 6.92 13.69
CA PRO A 166 15.60 8.03 13.05
C PRO A 166 14.83 8.69 11.91
N ASN A 167 14.03 7.92 11.16
CA ASN A 167 13.33 8.37 9.97
C ASN A 167 11.80 8.46 10.14
N GLY A 168 11.25 8.12 11.30
CA GLY A 168 9.79 8.08 11.53
C GLY A 168 9.13 9.43 11.27
N ARG A 169 9.71 10.52 11.75
CA ARG A 169 9.22 11.88 11.52
C ARG A 169 9.23 12.30 10.04
N LEU A 170 10.20 11.80 9.26
CA LEU A 170 10.22 12.05 7.82
C LEU A 170 9.02 11.40 7.14
N PHE A 171 8.77 10.11 7.38
CA PHE A 171 7.64 9.41 6.77
C PHE A 171 6.31 10.03 7.17
N TYR A 172 6.14 10.37 8.45
CA TYR A 172 4.96 11.09 8.94
C TYR A 172 4.76 12.43 8.21
N ALA A 173 5.83 13.22 8.02
CA ALA A 173 5.76 14.50 7.33
C ALA A 173 5.48 14.36 5.83
N LEU A 174 5.95 13.29 5.18
CA LEU A 174 5.65 13.03 3.77
C LEU A 174 4.14 12.92 3.55
N ASP A 175 3.43 12.12 4.35
CA ASP A 175 1.98 11.99 4.23
C ASP A 175 1.28 13.31 4.62
N GLN A 176 1.60 13.85 5.79
CA GLN A 176 0.94 15.03 6.32
C GLN A 176 1.02 16.26 5.40
N LYS A 177 2.15 16.45 4.70
CA LYS A 177 2.40 17.69 3.93
C LYS A 177 2.20 17.54 2.44
N SER A 178 2.07 16.30 1.94
CA SER A 178 1.88 16.05 0.51
C SER A 178 0.44 16.29 0.04
N PHE A 179 -0.52 16.27 0.96
CA PHE A 179 -1.93 16.60 0.68
C PHE A 179 -2.31 17.91 1.36
N VAL A 180 -3.13 18.73 0.71
CA VAL A 180 -3.56 20.04 1.24
C VAL A 180 -5.02 20.01 1.67
N ALA A 181 -5.90 19.42 0.86
CA ALA A 181 -7.33 19.38 1.07
C ALA A 181 -7.82 18.01 1.50
N HIS A 182 -7.39 16.97 0.79
CA HIS A 182 -7.88 15.61 1.01
C HIS A 182 -7.51 15.10 2.42
N PRO A 183 -8.37 14.32 3.07
CA PRO A 183 -8.09 13.72 4.38
C PRO A 183 -6.84 12.83 4.43
N TYR A 184 -6.30 12.36 3.32
CA TYR A 184 -5.00 11.66 3.26
C TYR A 184 -3.82 12.46 3.84
N LYS A 185 -3.99 13.74 4.13
CA LYS A 185 -3.04 14.53 4.93
C LYS A 185 -2.96 14.11 6.40
N ARG A 186 -3.84 13.24 6.86
CA ARG A 186 -3.85 12.70 8.23
C ARG A 186 -3.19 11.33 8.22
N PRO A 187 -1.95 11.20 8.72
CA PRO A 187 -1.31 9.89 8.80
C PRO A 187 -2.14 8.90 9.62
N THR A 188 -2.17 7.66 9.20
CA THR A 188 -3.03 6.60 9.78
C THR A 188 -2.85 6.43 11.28
N ILE A 189 -1.62 6.59 11.79
CA ILE A 189 -1.33 6.56 13.24
C ILE A 189 -1.93 7.75 14.00
N GLY A 190 -2.34 8.80 13.31
CA GLY A 190 -2.92 10.01 13.87
C GLY A 190 -1.95 10.93 14.59
N SER A 191 -2.47 11.68 15.57
CA SER A 191 -1.69 12.55 16.45
C SER A 191 -2.03 12.27 17.92
N ILE A 192 -1.08 12.54 18.81
CA ILE A 192 -1.30 12.35 20.26
C ILE A 192 -2.42 13.27 20.75
N GLU A 193 -2.50 14.49 20.25
CA GLU A 193 -3.51 15.49 20.61
C GLU A 193 -4.93 15.01 20.25
N ASP A 194 -5.11 14.48 19.05
CA ASP A 194 -6.39 13.96 18.60
C ASP A 194 -6.81 12.69 19.34
N LEU A 195 -5.84 11.79 19.63
CA LEU A 195 -6.07 10.60 20.43
C LEU A 195 -6.47 10.96 21.87
N ASP A 196 -5.85 11.98 22.49
CA ASP A 196 -6.22 12.46 23.84
C ASP A 196 -7.63 13.07 23.87
N ALA A 197 -8.05 13.70 22.78
CA ALA A 197 -9.37 14.30 22.65
C ALA A 197 -10.48 13.25 22.38
N ALA A 198 -10.15 12.01 22.02
CA ALA A 198 -11.10 10.95 21.70
C ALA A 198 -11.89 10.48 22.94
N THR A 199 -13.16 10.13 22.75
CA THR A 199 -14.08 9.65 23.79
C THR A 199 -14.68 8.30 23.43
N VAL A 200 -15.24 7.58 24.42
CA VAL A 200 -15.97 6.32 24.19
C VAL A 200 -17.18 6.55 23.27
N ASP A 201 -17.88 7.67 23.41
CA ASP A 201 -19.03 8.00 22.57
C ASP A 201 -18.61 8.17 21.09
N ASP A 202 -17.45 8.78 20.84
CA ASP A 202 -16.90 8.88 19.47
C ASP A 202 -16.64 7.48 18.89
N VAL A 203 -16.09 6.56 19.68
CA VAL A 203 -15.84 5.16 19.29
C VAL A 203 -17.14 4.44 18.94
N ILE A 204 -18.15 4.51 19.80
CA ILE A 204 -19.45 3.88 19.56
C ILE A 204 -20.09 4.44 18.29
N LYS A 205 -20.00 5.75 18.08
CA LYS A 205 -20.54 6.40 16.88
C LYS A 205 -19.80 5.94 15.62
N PHE A 206 -18.48 5.81 15.67
CA PHE A 206 -17.65 5.35 14.55
C PHE A 206 -17.98 3.89 14.19
N HIS A 207 -18.07 3.01 15.18
CA HIS A 207 -18.52 1.63 14.98
C HIS A 207 -19.87 1.58 14.26
N ASN A 208 -20.89 2.21 14.83
CA ASN A 208 -22.25 2.19 14.31
C ASN A 208 -22.36 2.78 12.88
N THR A 209 -21.40 3.64 12.51
CA THR A 209 -21.37 4.27 11.20
C THR A 209 -20.73 3.37 10.15
N TYR A 210 -19.60 2.77 10.46
CA TYR A 210 -18.74 2.12 9.45
C TYR A 210 -18.64 0.60 9.58
N TYR A 211 -18.74 0.04 10.80
CA TYR A 211 -18.66 -1.40 11.04
C TYR A 211 -20.04 -2.05 10.92
N ARG A 212 -20.42 -2.29 9.68
CA ARG A 212 -21.76 -2.75 9.33
C ARG A 212 -21.71 -3.70 8.13
N PRO A 213 -22.68 -4.63 8.01
CA PRO A 213 -22.63 -5.65 6.96
C PRO A 213 -22.49 -5.10 5.55
N ASP A 214 -23.18 -4.00 5.21
CA ASP A 214 -23.15 -3.40 3.88
C ASP A 214 -21.91 -2.52 3.62
N ASN A 215 -20.97 -2.47 4.55
CA ASN A 215 -19.65 -1.86 4.42
C ASN A 215 -18.53 -2.89 4.62
N ALA A 216 -18.88 -4.15 4.77
CA ALA A 216 -17.95 -5.25 5.01
C ALA A 216 -17.91 -6.22 3.83
N THR A 217 -16.72 -6.75 3.57
CA THR A 217 -16.50 -7.86 2.63
C THR A 217 -15.75 -8.98 3.35
N LEU A 218 -16.37 -10.15 3.41
CA LEU A 218 -15.79 -11.35 4.00
C LEU A 218 -15.14 -12.17 2.89
N VAL A 219 -13.85 -12.47 3.03
CA VAL A 219 -13.07 -13.24 2.06
C VAL A 219 -12.52 -14.48 2.74
N ILE A 220 -12.83 -15.67 2.20
CA ILE A 220 -12.41 -16.97 2.73
C ILE A 220 -11.64 -17.73 1.67
N VAL A 221 -10.41 -18.14 1.97
CA VAL A 221 -9.56 -18.94 1.07
C VAL A 221 -9.00 -20.14 1.84
N GLY A 222 -9.09 -21.34 1.29
CA GLY A 222 -8.51 -22.53 1.91
C GLY A 222 -9.35 -23.80 1.76
N ASP A 223 -9.14 -24.75 2.65
CA ASP A 223 -9.81 -26.05 2.62
C ASP A 223 -11.15 -26.01 3.38
N PHE A 224 -12.25 -25.92 2.66
CA PHE A 224 -13.61 -25.98 3.20
C PHE A 224 -14.60 -26.57 2.19
N ASP A 225 -15.76 -27.00 2.69
CA ASP A 225 -16.93 -27.34 1.85
C ASP A 225 -17.75 -26.05 1.60
N PRO A 226 -18.00 -25.69 0.32
CA PRO A 226 -18.73 -24.47 0.02
C PRO A 226 -20.19 -24.43 0.54
N LYS A 227 -20.87 -25.56 0.62
CA LYS A 227 -22.24 -25.61 1.16
C LYS A 227 -22.23 -25.42 2.67
N GLN A 228 -21.25 -25.99 3.33
CA GLN A 228 -21.06 -25.83 4.77
C GLN A 228 -20.70 -24.36 5.11
N LEU A 229 -19.81 -23.76 4.33
CA LEU A 229 -19.47 -22.33 4.47
C LEU A 229 -20.72 -21.46 4.29
N ASP A 230 -21.53 -21.71 3.26
CA ASP A 230 -22.76 -20.95 3.03
C ASP A 230 -23.72 -21.05 4.24
N ALA A 231 -23.87 -22.25 4.83
CA ALA A 231 -24.72 -22.46 6.00
C ALA A 231 -24.21 -21.69 7.24
N TRP A 232 -22.88 -21.68 7.48
CA TRP A 232 -22.30 -20.94 8.59
C TRP A 232 -22.41 -19.43 8.41
N VAL A 233 -22.16 -18.94 7.19
CA VAL A 233 -22.32 -17.52 6.87
C VAL A 233 -23.77 -17.07 7.06
N ASP A 234 -24.75 -17.87 6.62
CA ASP A 234 -26.17 -17.57 6.84
C ASP A 234 -26.53 -17.60 8.32
N LYS A 235 -26.00 -18.57 9.09
CA LYS A 235 -26.25 -18.71 10.53
C LYS A 235 -25.76 -17.50 11.34
N TYR A 236 -24.55 -17.01 11.05
CA TYR A 236 -23.89 -16.01 11.89
C TYR A 236 -24.02 -14.59 11.36
N PHE A 237 -23.94 -14.39 10.06
CA PHE A 237 -23.91 -13.05 9.47
C PHE A 237 -25.24 -12.56 8.91
N ALA A 238 -26.11 -13.45 8.39
CA ALA A 238 -27.36 -13.01 7.78
C ALA A 238 -28.36 -12.42 8.77
N VAL A 239 -28.18 -12.71 10.07
CA VAL A 239 -29.02 -12.21 11.17
C VAL A 239 -28.63 -10.81 11.63
N ILE A 240 -27.44 -10.33 11.26
CA ILE A 240 -26.95 -9.00 11.63
C ILE A 240 -27.72 -7.95 10.84
N PRO A 241 -28.38 -6.98 11.51
CA PRO A 241 -29.22 -6.02 10.82
C PRO A 241 -28.38 -5.01 10.01
N LYS A 242 -28.90 -4.62 8.84
CA LYS A 242 -28.39 -3.48 8.10
C LYS A 242 -28.96 -2.19 8.67
N PRO A 243 -28.12 -1.20 9.07
CA PRO A 243 -28.61 0.11 9.48
C PRO A 243 -29.30 0.87 8.32
N ASN A 244 -30.37 1.63 8.64
CA ASN A 244 -31.08 2.43 7.65
C ASN A 244 -30.41 3.78 7.32
N LEU A 245 -29.26 4.08 7.91
CA LEU A 245 -28.52 5.32 7.67
C LEU A 245 -27.63 5.19 6.43
N ALA A 246 -27.56 6.26 5.64
CA ALA A 246 -26.61 6.34 4.55
C ALA A 246 -25.16 6.26 5.09
N LEU A 247 -24.32 5.50 4.39
CA LEU A 247 -22.90 5.41 4.70
C LEU A 247 -22.20 6.68 4.21
N PRO A 248 -21.58 7.48 5.08
CA PRO A 248 -20.82 8.64 4.63
C PRO A 248 -19.61 8.23 3.81
N ARG A 249 -19.26 9.06 2.84
CA ARG A 249 -18.06 8.90 2.01
C ARG A 249 -17.38 10.25 1.82
N VAL A 250 -16.07 10.25 1.82
CA VAL A 250 -15.27 11.45 1.54
C VAL A 250 -15.56 11.92 0.11
N GLN A 251 -15.83 13.22 -0.05
CA GLN A 251 -16.12 13.85 -1.34
C GLN A 251 -15.08 14.92 -1.71
N VAL A 252 -14.13 15.14 -0.82
CA VAL A 252 -13.07 16.14 -1.01
C VAL A 252 -12.11 15.65 -2.08
N LYS A 253 -11.78 16.52 -3.04
CA LYS A 253 -10.77 16.24 -4.05
C LYS A 253 -9.49 17.00 -3.72
N GLU A 254 -8.36 16.33 -3.86
CA GLU A 254 -7.07 17.00 -3.76
C GLU A 254 -6.85 17.90 -4.99
N PRO A 255 -6.51 19.19 -4.81
CA PRO A 255 -6.23 20.07 -5.94
C PRO A 255 -4.91 19.71 -6.62
N GLU A 256 -4.84 19.94 -7.93
CA GLU A 256 -3.60 19.79 -8.67
C GLU A 256 -2.51 20.73 -8.14
N ARG A 257 -1.29 20.26 -8.09
CA ARG A 257 -0.14 21.09 -7.74
C ARG A 257 0.28 21.93 -8.95
N THR A 258 0.53 23.21 -8.73
CA THR A 258 0.91 24.17 -9.77
C THR A 258 2.34 24.70 -9.63
N ALA A 259 2.99 24.46 -8.50
CA ALA A 259 4.35 24.91 -8.20
C ALA A 259 5.04 23.95 -7.23
N GLU A 260 6.37 23.84 -7.33
CA GLU A 260 7.20 23.12 -6.37
C GLU A 260 7.07 23.78 -4.99
N LYS A 261 6.86 22.94 -3.95
CA LYS A 261 6.98 23.36 -2.56
C LYS A 261 8.19 22.70 -1.93
N ARG A 262 8.76 23.37 -0.90
CA ARG A 262 9.94 22.86 -0.21
C ARG A 262 9.71 22.87 1.30
N PHE A 263 10.03 21.76 1.92
CA PHE A 263 9.87 21.53 3.35
C PHE A 263 11.21 21.16 3.97
N MET A 264 11.50 21.79 5.11
CA MET A 264 12.68 21.52 5.91
C MET A 264 12.21 20.89 7.22
N GLU A 265 12.44 19.59 7.36
CA GLU A 265 12.09 18.83 8.55
C GLU A 265 13.33 18.60 9.41
N TYR A 266 13.23 18.90 10.70
CA TYR A 266 14.32 18.76 11.65
C TYR A 266 13.95 17.77 12.74
N ALA A 267 14.88 16.89 13.10
CA ALA A 267 14.66 15.92 14.17
C ALA A 267 15.93 15.74 15.03
N PRO A 268 15.77 15.34 16.30
CA PRO A 268 16.90 15.22 17.23
C PRO A 268 17.86 14.09 16.89
N ASN A 269 17.38 13.02 16.26
CA ASN A 269 18.16 11.81 15.97
C ASN A 269 18.15 11.51 14.47
N VAL A 270 18.97 12.23 13.71
CA VAL A 270 19.10 12.05 12.25
C VAL A 270 20.54 11.62 11.92
N PRO A 271 20.82 10.32 11.86
CA PRO A 271 22.17 9.83 11.56
C PRO A 271 22.57 10.08 10.11
N LEU A 272 21.62 10.09 9.19
CA LEU A 272 21.80 10.40 7.78
C LEU A 272 20.73 11.39 7.34
N LYS A 273 21.14 12.48 6.70
CA LYS A 273 20.21 13.43 6.11
C LYS A 273 19.36 12.76 5.03
N GLY A 274 18.12 13.18 4.90
CA GLY A 274 17.22 12.69 3.87
C GLY A 274 16.87 13.75 2.84
N VAL A 275 16.71 13.32 1.59
CA VAL A 275 16.12 14.14 0.52
C VAL A 275 15.00 13.32 -0.10
N ALA A 276 13.78 13.85 -0.09
CA ALA A 276 12.64 13.18 -0.68
C ALA A 276 11.88 14.10 -1.63
N PHE A 277 11.27 13.50 -2.65
CA PHE A 277 10.30 14.12 -3.53
C PHE A 277 8.99 13.38 -3.41
N THR A 278 7.89 14.10 -3.37
CA THR A 278 6.56 13.53 -3.57
C THR A 278 5.89 14.21 -4.75
N TYR A 279 5.22 13.41 -5.56
CA TYR A 279 4.42 13.85 -6.69
C TYR A 279 3.00 13.36 -6.49
N LEU A 280 2.02 14.23 -6.68
CA LEU A 280 0.62 13.83 -6.68
C LEU A 280 0.35 13.01 -7.94
N VAL A 281 -0.21 11.83 -7.78
CA VAL A 281 -0.58 10.92 -8.87
C VAL A 281 -2.05 10.52 -8.76
N PRO A 282 -2.67 10.00 -9.84
CA PRO A 282 -4.08 9.65 -9.79
C PRO A 282 -4.35 8.47 -8.87
N SER A 283 -5.63 8.18 -8.68
CA SER A 283 -6.11 7.02 -7.95
C SER A 283 -5.64 5.69 -8.55
N GLU A 284 -5.65 4.64 -7.75
CA GLU A 284 -5.25 3.28 -8.15
C GLU A 284 -6.09 2.73 -9.31
N LYS A 285 -7.36 3.14 -9.41
CA LYS A 285 -8.27 2.74 -10.51
C LYS A 285 -7.92 3.37 -11.86
N ASN A 286 -7.02 4.36 -11.88
CA ASN A 286 -6.65 5.08 -13.10
C ASN A 286 -5.82 4.19 -14.04
N GLU A 287 -5.96 4.42 -15.35
CA GLU A 287 -5.19 3.69 -16.39
C GLU A 287 -3.68 3.92 -16.35
N ASP A 288 -3.23 5.01 -15.72
CA ASP A 288 -1.82 5.37 -15.59
C ASP A 288 -1.13 4.68 -14.38
N SER A 289 -1.89 4.06 -13.47
CA SER A 289 -1.36 3.47 -12.23
C SER A 289 -0.34 2.36 -12.50
N ASP A 290 -0.64 1.45 -13.43
CA ASP A 290 0.26 0.34 -13.79
C ASP A 290 1.61 0.87 -14.35
N ALA A 291 1.58 1.93 -15.15
CA ALA A 291 2.79 2.53 -15.71
C ALA A 291 3.62 3.30 -14.66
N LEU A 292 2.97 3.92 -13.67
CA LEU A 292 3.63 4.55 -12.53
C LEU A 292 4.30 3.52 -11.62
N GLU A 293 3.64 2.41 -11.35
CA GLU A 293 4.23 1.30 -10.59
C GLU A 293 5.45 0.70 -11.30
N MET A 294 5.36 0.49 -12.62
CA MET A 294 6.48 0.01 -13.42
C MET A 294 7.65 1.01 -13.42
N ALA A 295 7.37 2.31 -13.47
CA ALA A 295 8.38 3.36 -13.35
C ALA A 295 9.10 3.31 -12.00
N ALA A 296 8.38 3.14 -10.90
CA ALA A 296 8.95 2.99 -9.56
C ALA A 296 9.82 1.73 -9.45
N ALA A 297 9.38 0.60 -10.01
CA ALA A 297 10.14 -0.64 -10.03
C ALA A 297 11.48 -0.50 -10.78
N ILE A 298 11.49 0.15 -11.94
CA ILE A 298 12.71 0.40 -12.72
C ILE A 298 13.67 1.32 -11.97
N LEU A 299 13.12 2.33 -11.29
CA LEU A 299 13.94 3.28 -10.52
C LEU A 299 14.59 2.63 -9.31
N SER A 300 13.92 1.72 -8.59
CA SER A 300 14.40 1.33 -7.27
C SER A 300 14.41 -0.17 -6.95
N ARG A 301 13.80 -1.05 -7.75
CA ARG A 301 13.70 -2.46 -7.38
C ARG A 301 15.00 -3.22 -7.60
N GLY A 302 15.71 -3.52 -6.50
CA GLY A 302 16.96 -4.26 -6.46
C GLY A 302 18.21 -3.44 -6.81
N ARG A 303 19.39 -4.06 -6.61
CA ARG A 303 20.69 -3.38 -6.74
C ARG A 303 21.06 -2.96 -8.16
N SER A 304 20.40 -3.48 -9.18
CA SER A 304 20.58 -3.08 -10.58
C SER A 304 19.58 -2.02 -11.05
N SER A 305 18.82 -1.41 -10.13
CA SER A 305 17.91 -0.31 -10.42
C SER A 305 18.65 1.01 -10.67
N ARG A 306 17.98 1.96 -11.34
CA ARG A 306 18.63 3.22 -11.75
C ARG A 306 19.14 4.03 -10.57
N LEU A 307 18.33 4.22 -9.54
CA LEU A 307 18.71 5.01 -8.37
C LEU A 307 19.87 4.35 -7.60
N TYR A 308 19.81 3.03 -7.40
CA TYR A 308 20.91 2.33 -6.73
C TYR A 308 22.21 2.44 -7.51
N GLN A 309 22.18 2.16 -8.83
CA GLN A 309 23.37 2.20 -9.66
C GLN A 309 23.96 3.61 -9.74
N SER A 310 23.13 4.64 -9.90
CA SER A 310 23.58 6.01 -10.02
C SER A 310 24.07 6.59 -8.70
N LEU A 311 23.20 6.66 -7.68
CA LEU A 311 23.47 7.42 -6.46
C LEU A 311 24.28 6.63 -5.42
N VAL A 312 24.04 5.30 -5.31
CA VAL A 312 24.66 4.48 -4.28
C VAL A 312 25.98 3.88 -4.78
N TYR A 313 25.97 3.23 -5.96
CA TYR A 313 27.14 2.50 -6.45
C TYR A 313 28.16 3.37 -7.16
N GLN A 314 27.74 4.17 -8.14
CA GLN A 314 28.68 4.97 -8.98
C GLN A 314 29.09 6.28 -8.31
N GLN A 315 28.14 7.12 -7.88
CA GLN A 315 28.41 8.41 -7.30
C GLN A 315 28.76 8.35 -5.80
N GLN A 316 28.28 7.31 -5.09
CA GLN A 316 28.49 7.11 -3.66
C GLN A 316 28.05 8.31 -2.79
N ILE A 317 27.05 9.05 -3.26
CA ILE A 317 26.50 10.22 -2.57
C ILE A 317 25.31 9.87 -1.68
N ALA A 318 24.71 8.69 -1.86
CA ALA A 318 23.61 8.20 -1.05
C ALA A 318 23.95 6.82 -0.46
N ALA A 319 23.56 6.61 0.80
CA ALA A 319 23.62 5.32 1.47
C ALA A 319 22.52 4.39 0.98
N SER A 320 21.37 4.97 0.63
CA SER A 320 20.26 4.27 -0.01
C SER A 320 19.44 5.24 -0.87
N ALA A 321 18.76 4.69 -1.89
CA ALA A 321 17.83 5.45 -2.70
C ALA A 321 16.69 4.53 -3.16
N SER A 322 15.45 5.03 -3.13
CA SER A 322 14.25 4.29 -3.45
C SER A 322 13.23 5.15 -4.18
N ALA A 323 12.31 4.50 -4.89
CA ALA A 323 11.10 5.09 -5.44
C ALA A 323 9.95 4.11 -5.20
N ARG A 324 8.78 4.65 -4.88
CA ARG A 324 7.55 3.86 -4.70
C ARG A 324 6.33 4.66 -5.14
N THR A 325 5.33 3.95 -5.54
CA THR A 325 3.95 4.44 -5.63
C THR A 325 3.24 4.11 -4.32
N ASP A 326 2.38 5.01 -3.89
CA ASP A 326 1.40 4.82 -2.85
C ASP A 326 0.06 5.22 -3.47
N LEU A 327 -0.55 4.23 -4.16
CA LEU A 327 -1.79 4.41 -4.88
C LEU A 327 -2.96 4.15 -3.92
N ARG A 328 -3.90 5.07 -3.89
CA ARG A 328 -5.05 5.06 -3.00
C ARG A 328 -6.33 5.22 -3.81
N GLU A 329 -7.48 5.09 -3.17
CA GLU A 329 -8.77 5.11 -3.86
C GLU A 329 -9.08 6.45 -4.56
N ASP A 330 -8.70 7.58 -3.96
CA ASP A 330 -9.05 8.92 -4.46
C ASP A 330 -7.87 9.64 -5.14
N ALA A 331 -6.67 9.57 -4.57
CA ALA A 331 -5.44 10.15 -5.11
C ALA A 331 -4.23 9.44 -4.50
N GLY A 332 -3.13 9.34 -5.23
CA GLY A 332 -1.92 8.68 -4.75
C GLY A 332 -0.70 9.60 -4.72
N LEU A 333 0.40 9.06 -4.22
CA LEU A 333 1.72 9.68 -4.24
C LEU A 333 2.72 8.80 -5.01
N PHE A 334 3.59 9.46 -5.77
CA PHE A 334 4.83 8.86 -6.24
C PHE A 334 5.97 9.47 -5.44
N THR A 335 6.62 8.68 -4.61
CA THR A 335 7.67 9.13 -3.69
C THR A 335 9.02 8.65 -4.15
N VAL A 336 10.02 9.56 -4.18
CA VAL A 336 11.43 9.25 -4.39
C VAL A 336 12.20 9.73 -3.17
N LEU A 337 13.01 8.88 -2.58
CA LEU A 337 13.73 9.15 -1.33
C LEU A 337 15.17 8.68 -1.43
N ALA A 338 16.11 9.48 -0.93
CA ALA A 338 17.48 9.05 -0.72
C ALA A 338 17.99 9.52 0.65
N PHE A 339 18.75 8.64 1.32
CA PHE A 339 19.52 9.00 2.51
C PHE A 339 20.96 9.31 2.10
N VAL A 340 21.40 10.49 2.43
CA VAL A 340 22.69 11.06 2.03
C VAL A 340 23.83 10.31 2.74
N SER A 341 24.88 9.92 2.00
CA SER A 341 26.08 9.32 2.61
C SER A 341 26.80 10.32 3.52
N ASN A 342 27.45 9.84 4.57
CA ASN A 342 28.19 10.67 5.49
C ASN A 342 29.22 11.57 4.76
N GLY A 343 29.25 12.84 5.12
CA GLY A 343 30.15 13.83 4.53
C GLY A 343 29.76 14.30 3.12
N LYS A 344 28.62 13.86 2.60
CA LYS A 344 28.08 14.30 1.30
C LYS A 344 27.01 15.38 1.48
N ASN A 345 26.74 16.08 0.38
CA ASN A 345 25.83 17.22 0.36
C ASN A 345 24.41 16.81 -0.10
N PRO A 346 23.35 17.12 0.65
CA PRO A 346 21.98 16.86 0.23
C PRO A 346 21.59 17.47 -1.12
N GLU A 347 22.10 18.65 -1.46
CA GLU A 347 21.84 19.32 -2.74
C GLU A 347 22.40 18.54 -3.94
N GLU A 348 23.53 17.85 -3.77
CA GLU A 348 24.07 16.95 -4.79
C GLU A 348 23.17 15.74 -5.00
N VAL A 349 22.62 15.19 -3.90
CA VAL A 349 21.66 14.09 -3.96
C VAL A 349 20.38 14.55 -4.63
N GLU A 350 19.82 15.71 -4.27
CA GLU A 350 18.65 16.29 -4.95
C GLU A 350 18.88 16.43 -6.46
N LYS A 351 20.02 17.00 -6.85
CA LYS A 351 20.39 17.15 -8.29
C LYS A 351 20.43 15.82 -9.01
N SER A 352 21.00 14.78 -8.38
CA SER A 352 21.12 13.45 -8.97
C SER A 352 19.77 12.73 -9.04
N LEU A 353 18.90 12.88 -8.03
CA LEU A 353 17.52 12.37 -8.08
C LEU A 353 16.75 13.00 -9.24
N LYS A 354 16.82 14.33 -9.40
CA LYS A 354 16.19 15.05 -10.52
C LYS A 354 16.71 14.54 -11.87
N ALA A 355 18.02 14.33 -11.99
CA ALA A 355 18.62 13.84 -13.23
C ALA A 355 18.14 12.42 -13.60
N GLU A 356 17.98 11.52 -12.62
CA GLU A 356 17.46 10.17 -12.90
C GLU A 356 15.98 10.19 -13.31
N LEU A 357 15.16 11.04 -12.70
CA LEU A 357 13.77 11.23 -13.11
C LEU A 357 13.67 11.87 -14.50
N GLN A 358 14.54 12.84 -14.81
CA GLN A 358 14.60 13.45 -16.11
C GLN A 358 14.92 12.44 -17.22
N LYS A 359 15.81 11.46 -16.97
CA LYS A 359 16.11 10.39 -17.93
C LYS A 359 14.88 9.55 -18.31
N LEU A 360 13.92 9.35 -17.36
CA LEU A 360 12.66 8.67 -17.67
C LEU A 360 11.76 9.51 -18.60
N GLN A 361 11.87 10.83 -18.51
CA GLN A 361 11.11 11.75 -19.36
C GLN A 361 11.74 11.89 -20.74
N ASP A 362 13.06 11.95 -20.82
CA ASP A 362 13.79 12.25 -22.05
C ASP A 362 13.79 11.08 -23.05
N ALA A 363 13.90 9.85 -22.53
CA ALA A 363 13.98 8.67 -23.36
C ALA A 363 13.17 7.49 -22.80
N PRO A 364 12.61 6.63 -23.68
CA PRO A 364 12.01 5.37 -23.25
C PRO A 364 13.03 4.49 -22.51
N VAL A 365 12.55 3.71 -21.54
CA VAL A 365 13.36 2.69 -20.86
C VAL A 365 13.75 1.59 -21.84
N SER A 366 14.90 0.95 -21.61
CA SER A 366 15.34 -0.18 -22.43
C SER A 366 14.46 -1.41 -22.24
N ALA A 367 14.37 -2.26 -23.26
CA ALA A 367 13.67 -3.54 -23.18
C ALA A 367 14.18 -4.41 -22.02
N ALA A 368 15.49 -4.41 -21.78
CA ALA A 368 16.10 -5.19 -20.69
C ALA A 368 15.69 -4.68 -19.29
N GLU A 369 15.61 -3.37 -19.07
CA GLU A 369 15.13 -2.79 -17.82
C GLU A 369 13.67 -3.15 -17.56
N LEU A 370 12.82 -3.03 -18.60
CA LEU A 370 11.41 -3.37 -18.49
C LEU A 370 11.20 -4.85 -18.22
N GLU A 371 11.90 -5.73 -18.94
CA GLU A 371 11.82 -7.18 -18.71
C GLU A 371 12.27 -7.57 -17.31
N LYS A 372 13.37 -6.99 -16.81
CA LYS A 372 13.81 -7.21 -15.43
C LYS A 372 12.74 -6.79 -14.42
N ALA A 373 12.14 -5.62 -14.58
CA ALA A 373 11.09 -5.14 -13.67
C ALA A 373 9.87 -6.07 -13.71
N ARG A 374 9.43 -6.49 -14.89
CA ARG A 374 8.35 -7.47 -15.04
C ARG A 374 8.65 -8.79 -14.32
N ASN A 375 9.84 -9.36 -14.50
CA ASN A 375 10.22 -10.61 -13.84
C ASN A 375 10.27 -10.50 -12.33
N GLN A 376 10.70 -9.35 -11.79
CA GLN A 376 10.68 -9.09 -10.34
C GLN A 376 9.25 -8.97 -9.79
N ILE A 377 8.35 -8.34 -10.54
CA ILE A 377 6.94 -8.21 -10.17
C ILE A 377 6.25 -9.59 -10.22
N ILE A 378 6.42 -10.33 -11.32
CA ILE A 378 5.89 -11.71 -11.44
C ILE A 378 6.33 -12.57 -10.26
N THR A 379 7.61 -12.52 -9.90
CA THR A 379 8.14 -13.31 -8.79
C THR A 379 7.52 -12.92 -7.46
N SER A 380 7.29 -11.62 -7.24
CA SER A 380 6.63 -11.12 -6.03
C SER A 380 5.18 -11.59 -5.95
N GLU A 381 4.43 -11.46 -7.06
CA GLU A 381 3.04 -11.88 -7.15
C GLU A 381 2.86 -13.40 -6.99
N LEU A 382 3.74 -14.19 -7.60
CA LEU A 382 3.71 -15.64 -7.43
C LEU A 382 3.86 -16.02 -5.95
N ARG A 383 4.85 -15.44 -5.25
CA ARG A 383 5.07 -15.71 -3.83
C ARG A 383 3.91 -15.28 -2.96
N ASN A 384 3.32 -14.11 -3.24
CA ASN A 384 2.16 -13.63 -2.51
C ASN A 384 0.98 -14.61 -2.64
N ARG A 385 0.76 -15.18 -3.82
CA ARG A 385 -0.33 -16.13 -4.10
C ARG A 385 -0.03 -17.59 -3.76
N GLU A 386 1.12 -17.90 -3.17
CA GLU A 386 1.42 -19.25 -2.68
C GLU A 386 0.62 -19.60 -1.42
N THR A 387 0.24 -18.59 -0.60
CA THR A 387 -0.47 -18.77 0.66
C THR A 387 -1.97 -18.44 0.53
N ASP A 388 -2.79 -19.05 1.38
CA ASP A 388 -4.22 -18.75 1.46
C ASP A 388 -4.43 -17.29 1.88
N LEU A 389 -3.62 -16.77 2.81
CA LEU A 389 -3.64 -15.37 3.23
C LEU A 389 -3.33 -14.43 2.06
N GLY A 390 -2.26 -14.66 1.31
CA GLY A 390 -1.92 -13.81 0.17
C GLY A 390 -2.99 -13.81 -0.93
N LYS A 391 -3.63 -14.97 -1.20
CA LYS A 391 -4.77 -15.06 -2.12
C LYS A 391 -5.97 -14.27 -1.61
N SER A 392 -6.30 -14.40 -0.30
CA SER A 392 -7.45 -13.72 0.30
C SER A 392 -7.26 -12.20 0.33
N GLN A 393 -6.05 -11.73 0.63
CA GLN A 393 -5.71 -10.30 0.59
C GLN A 393 -5.81 -9.75 -0.83
N THR A 394 -5.21 -10.41 -1.83
CA THR A 394 -5.31 -10.00 -3.24
C THR A 394 -6.76 -9.92 -3.73
N LEU A 395 -7.60 -10.88 -3.33
CA LEU A 395 -9.02 -10.90 -3.71
C LEU A 395 -9.81 -9.81 -3.00
N GLY A 396 -9.53 -9.57 -1.72
CA GLY A 396 -10.16 -8.54 -0.90
C GLY A 396 -9.83 -7.13 -1.40
N GLU A 397 -8.56 -6.85 -1.68
CA GLU A 397 -8.09 -5.59 -2.27
C GLU A 397 -8.80 -5.31 -3.61
N ALA A 398 -8.80 -6.28 -4.51
CA ALA A 398 -9.48 -6.18 -5.80
C ALA A 398 -10.99 -5.90 -5.65
N ALA A 399 -11.64 -6.55 -4.69
CA ALA A 399 -13.07 -6.40 -4.46
C ALA A 399 -13.45 -5.07 -3.81
N VAL A 400 -12.67 -4.61 -2.83
CA VAL A 400 -13.01 -3.45 -2.00
C VAL A 400 -12.44 -2.16 -2.57
N LEU A 401 -11.12 -2.10 -2.80
CA LEU A 401 -10.47 -0.89 -3.28
C LEU A 401 -10.67 -0.68 -4.78
N LEU A 402 -10.60 -1.74 -5.59
CA LEU A 402 -10.76 -1.63 -7.04
C LEU A 402 -12.22 -1.82 -7.51
N GLY A 403 -13.08 -2.35 -6.64
CA GLY A 403 -14.52 -2.54 -6.91
C GLY A 403 -14.86 -3.72 -7.82
N ASP A 404 -13.88 -4.49 -8.28
CA ASP A 404 -14.04 -5.67 -9.13
C ASP A 404 -13.11 -6.80 -8.67
N PRO A 405 -13.63 -7.87 -8.06
CA PRO A 405 -12.82 -8.99 -7.58
C PRO A 405 -12.05 -9.71 -8.69
N ASN A 406 -12.50 -9.60 -9.96
CA ASN A 406 -11.78 -10.18 -11.08
C ASN A 406 -10.45 -9.47 -11.38
N ARG A 407 -10.25 -8.24 -10.83
CA ARG A 407 -8.96 -7.55 -10.86
C ARG A 407 -7.86 -8.40 -10.24
N ALA A 408 -8.17 -9.22 -9.27
CA ALA A 408 -7.24 -10.22 -8.74
C ALA A 408 -6.65 -11.14 -9.84
N ASN A 409 -7.36 -11.39 -10.94
CA ASN A 409 -6.88 -12.18 -12.07
C ASN A 409 -6.31 -11.34 -13.23
N THR A 410 -6.69 -10.07 -13.35
CA THR A 410 -6.40 -9.26 -14.54
C THR A 410 -5.34 -8.19 -14.33
N ASP A 411 -5.01 -7.82 -13.06
CA ASP A 411 -4.07 -6.73 -12.80
C ASP A 411 -2.63 -7.06 -13.20
N LEU A 412 -2.14 -8.24 -12.84
CA LEU A 412 -0.80 -8.62 -13.30
C LEU A 412 -0.67 -8.63 -14.84
N PRO A 413 -1.59 -9.23 -15.61
CA PRO A 413 -1.60 -9.09 -17.08
C PRO A 413 -1.58 -7.64 -17.57
N ARG A 414 -2.35 -6.73 -16.95
CA ARG A 414 -2.37 -5.29 -17.29
C ARG A 414 -1.03 -4.64 -17.04
N LEU A 415 -0.46 -4.84 -15.85
CA LEU A 415 0.85 -4.33 -15.46
C LEU A 415 1.95 -4.83 -16.41
N LEU A 416 1.89 -6.10 -16.81
CA LEU A 416 2.85 -6.69 -17.77
C LEU A 416 2.66 -6.17 -19.19
N ALA A 417 1.50 -5.61 -19.54
CA ALA A 417 1.27 -4.99 -20.84
C ALA A 417 1.85 -3.58 -20.96
N VAL A 418 2.24 -2.94 -19.86
CA VAL A 418 2.88 -1.60 -19.86
C VAL A 418 4.08 -1.56 -20.78
N THR A 419 4.13 -0.54 -21.65
CA THR A 419 5.20 -0.34 -22.63
C THR A 419 6.23 0.70 -22.17
N PRO A 420 7.42 0.75 -22.78
CA PRO A 420 8.37 1.83 -22.53
C PRO A 420 7.81 3.24 -22.82
N ALA A 421 6.91 3.35 -23.80
CA ALA A 421 6.23 4.60 -24.13
C ALA A 421 5.25 5.05 -23.04
N ASP A 422 4.54 4.11 -22.40
CA ASP A 422 3.64 4.41 -21.30
C ASP A 422 4.41 4.94 -20.09
N ILE A 423 5.54 4.32 -19.74
CA ILE A 423 6.41 4.76 -18.66
C ILE A 423 6.92 6.19 -18.93
N GLN A 424 7.38 6.47 -20.15
CA GLN A 424 7.81 7.80 -20.51
C GLN A 424 6.67 8.82 -20.47
N ARG A 425 5.49 8.45 -20.93
CA ARG A 425 4.29 9.29 -20.92
C ARG A 425 3.90 9.69 -19.50
N VAL A 426 3.80 8.72 -18.57
CA VAL A 426 3.43 9.02 -17.17
C VAL A 426 4.54 9.80 -16.46
N ALA A 427 5.81 9.54 -16.74
CA ALA A 427 6.92 10.33 -16.22
C ALA A 427 6.82 11.81 -16.63
N LYS A 428 6.54 12.10 -17.90
CA LYS A 428 6.31 13.47 -18.40
C LYS A 428 5.06 14.12 -17.81
N LYS A 429 4.00 13.34 -17.60
CA LYS A 429 2.72 13.85 -17.12
C LYS A 429 2.77 14.20 -15.62
N TYR A 430 3.34 13.33 -14.79
CA TYR A 430 3.26 13.42 -13.34
C TYR A 430 4.55 13.83 -12.64
N LEU A 431 5.75 13.41 -13.12
CA LEU A 431 7.01 13.66 -12.42
C LEU A 431 7.66 15.00 -12.80
N LYS A 432 6.87 16.02 -13.07
CA LYS A 432 7.30 17.37 -13.46
C LYS A 432 7.53 18.27 -12.23
N ASP A 433 8.36 19.30 -12.41
CA ASP A 433 8.73 20.23 -11.33
C ASP A 433 7.52 20.92 -10.68
N THR A 434 6.49 21.29 -11.45
CA THR A 434 5.28 21.93 -10.93
C THR A 434 4.42 21.03 -10.06
N ASN A 435 4.61 19.71 -10.12
CA ASN A 435 3.89 18.71 -9.32
C ASN A 435 4.74 18.14 -8.19
N ARG A 436 5.93 18.72 -7.90
CA ARG A 436 6.86 18.18 -6.93
C ARG A 436 6.81 18.94 -5.60
N ASP A 437 6.74 18.20 -4.50
CA ASP A 437 7.13 18.69 -3.19
C ASP A 437 8.49 18.10 -2.83
N VAL A 438 9.40 18.93 -2.33
CA VAL A 438 10.76 18.59 -1.95
C VAL A 438 10.89 18.64 -0.43
N PHE A 439 11.39 17.56 0.15
CA PHE A 439 11.63 17.45 1.59
C PHE A 439 13.12 17.30 1.87
N TYR A 440 13.63 18.11 2.76
CA TYR A 440 14.93 17.93 3.39
C TYR A 440 14.71 17.48 4.82
N TYR A 441 15.33 16.38 5.21
CA TYR A 441 15.28 15.85 6.56
C TYR A 441 16.66 16.01 7.20
N LEU A 442 16.75 16.83 8.22
CA LEU A 442 17.99 17.37 8.76
C LEU A 442 18.08 17.17 10.27
N PRO A 443 19.30 17.08 10.84
CA PRO A 443 19.50 17.11 12.29
C PRO A 443 18.97 18.42 12.91
N GLU A 444 18.39 18.33 14.11
CA GLU A 444 17.92 19.50 14.87
C GLU A 444 19.02 20.55 15.09
N SER A 445 20.27 20.10 15.19
CA SER A 445 21.43 20.98 15.33
C SER A 445 21.67 21.92 14.13
N GLU A 446 21.12 21.60 12.98
CA GLU A 446 21.20 22.41 11.76
C GLU A 446 19.98 23.34 11.58
N ARG A 447 19.01 23.31 12.50
CA ARG A 447 17.88 24.25 12.48
C ARG A 447 18.39 25.68 12.63
N PRO A 448 18.03 26.61 11.73
CA PRO A 448 18.39 28.01 11.85
C PRO A 448 17.94 28.56 13.22
N LYS A 449 18.85 29.18 13.97
CA LYS A 449 18.47 29.89 15.20
C LYS A 449 17.54 31.04 14.82
N THR A 450 16.38 31.12 15.48
CA THR A 450 15.36 32.14 15.26
C THR A 450 15.97 33.55 15.24
N GLY A 451 16.00 34.16 14.07
CA GLY A 451 16.58 35.50 13.80
C GLY A 451 16.55 35.86 12.31
N THR A 452 16.55 34.84 11.45
CA THR A 452 16.43 35.05 10.00
C THR A 452 15.37 34.09 9.49
N GLY A 453 14.14 34.57 9.42
CA GLY A 453 13.06 33.85 8.70
C GLY A 453 13.52 33.55 7.27
N PRO A 454 13.02 32.46 6.63
CA PRO A 454 13.32 32.21 5.24
C PRO A 454 12.89 33.44 4.44
N VAL A 455 13.84 34.03 3.72
CA VAL A 455 13.55 35.07 2.72
C VAL A 455 12.69 34.38 1.68
N GLY A 456 11.38 34.63 1.72
CA GLY A 456 10.49 34.23 0.67
C GLY A 456 11.02 34.82 -0.64
N ILE A 457 11.34 33.97 -1.60
CA ILE A 457 11.64 34.41 -2.96
C ILE A 457 10.37 35.01 -3.49
N ASN A 458 10.31 36.35 -3.43
CA ASN A 458 9.25 37.14 -4.03
C ASN A 458 9.16 36.77 -5.52
N ALA A 459 8.05 36.20 -5.92
CA ALA A 459 7.56 36.30 -7.29
C ALA A 459 7.46 37.81 -7.61
N LYS A 460 8.31 38.32 -8.45
CA LYS A 460 8.20 39.67 -9.01
C LYS A 460 6.86 39.77 -9.73
N GLY A 461 5.86 40.31 -9.06
CA GLY A 461 4.67 40.85 -9.70
C GLY A 461 5.07 42.10 -10.51
N GLY A 462 4.99 41.99 -11.81
CA GLY A 462 5.11 43.16 -12.70
C GLY A 462 3.96 44.11 -12.44
N GLN A 463 4.25 45.28 -11.87
CA GLN A 463 3.41 46.45 -12.03
C GLN A 463 3.68 47.00 -13.45
N GLY A 464 2.68 46.97 -14.31
CA GLY A 464 2.60 47.66 -15.56
C GLY A 464 1.35 48.50 -15.58
N ARG A 465 1.51 49.77 -15.78
CA ARG A 465 0.54 50.85 -15.84
C ARG A 465 -0.72 50.56 -16.64
#